data_336119daddb8181f3422b783a4343324
#
_entry.id   336119daddb8181f3422b783a4343324
#
_cell.length_a   1.000
_cell.length_b   1.000
_cell.length_c   1.000
_cell.angle_alpha   90.00
_cell.angle_beta   90.00
_cell.angle_gamma   90.00
#
_symmetry.space_group_name_H-M   'P 1'
#
loop_
_entity.id
_entity.type
_entity.pdbx_description
1 polymer ?
#
loop_
_entity_poly.entity_id
_entity_poly.type
_entity_poly.pdbx_seq_one_letter_code
_entity_poly.pdbx_strand_id
1 'polypeptide(L)'
;AGLLEKLFAELDRQLDAAGLILRQGSMLDATVIATGAARPHFAEKGHEQAAASDPDAAFTRRQGKSGSAYGYKAHVGVDEGSGLIWRVVTTPANINDTVVADDLISGDERAVMADSAYHTHARQRALKARGIKCRLMRRPNKHQPDLAPRLKLFNRLIARRRAAVETTFATLKRRMALGTIRYRGLAKARAQVLLNVIAFNMKRWA
;
A
#
# COMPACT_ATOMS: atom_id res chain seq x y z
N ALA A 1 -12.29 9.23 -18.46
CA ALA A 1 -11.77 8.28 -17.44
C ALA A 1 -10.36 7.83 -17.86
N GLY A 2 -9.45 7.68 -16.94
CA GLY A 2 -8.10 7.16 -17.23
C GLY A 2 -7.02 8.20 -17.53
N LEU A 3 -7.32 9.50 -17.50
CA LEU A 3 -6.31 10.54 -17.77
C LEU A 3 -5.21 10.58 -16.69
N LEU A 4 -5.57 10.43 -15.43
CA LEU A 4 -4.60 10.44 -14.33
C LEU A 4 -3.72 9.20 -14.35
N GLU A 5 -4.28 8.05 -14.70
CA GLU A 5 -3.52 6.81 -14.89
C GLU A 5 -2.53 6.95 -16.05
N LYS A 6 -2.93 7.58 -17.16
CA LYS A 6 -2.03 7.88 -18.29
C LYS A 6 -0.93 8.85 -17.89
N LEU A 7 -1.26 9.90 -17.13
CA LEU A 7 -0.28 10.87 -16.63
C LEU A 7 0.71 10.21 -15.67
N PHE A 8 0.23 9.34 -14.77
CA PHE A 8 1.11 8.59 -13.87
C PHE A 8 2.04 7.64 -14.64
N ALA A 9 1.50 6.91 -15.62
CA ALA A 9 2.30 6.00 -16.45
C ALA A 9 3.36 6.75 -17.27
N GLU A 10 3.03 7.93 -17.79
CA GLU A 10 3.98 8.75 -18.55
C GLU A 10 5.08 9.32 -17.63
N LEU A 11 4.72 9.79 -16.42
CA LEU A 11 5.71 10.20 -15.43
C LEU A 11 6.64 9.04 -15.05
N ASP A 12 6.08 7.84 -14.80
CA ASP A 12 6.85 6.64 -14.48
C ASP A 12 7.84 6.30 -15.60
N ARG A 13 7.39 6.37 -16.86
CA ARG A 13 8.24 6.17 -18.04
C ARG A 13 9.38 7.20 -18.12
N GLN A 14 9.12 8.47 -17.82
CA GLN A 14 10.14 9.52 -17.83
C GLN A 14 11.16 9.34 -16.70
N LEU A 15 10.70 8.99 -15.49
CA LEU A 15 11.56 8.68 -14.36
C LEU A 15 12.45 7.47 -14.61
N ASP A 16 11.91 6.44 -15.27
CA ASP A 16 12.66 5.25 -15.68
C ASP A 16 13.70 5.59 -16.75
N ALA A 17 13.31 6.33 -17.80
CA ALA A 17 14.20 6.79 -18.86
C ALA A 17 15.34 7.67 -18.33
N ALA A 18 15.09 8.44 -17.27
CA ALA A 18 16.11 9.24 -16.56
C ALA A 18 16.99 8.40 -15.61
N GLY A 19 16.77 7.08 -15.51
CA GLY A 19 17.54 6.18 -14.65
C GLY A 19 17.27 6.37 -13.14
N LEU A 20 16.16 7.02 -12.78
CA LEU A 20 15.82 7.31 -11.40
C LEU A 20 15.10 6.16 -10.70
N ILE A 21 14.47 5.26 -11.46
CA ILE A 21 13.91 4.01 -10.92
C ILE A 21 15.01 2.95 -10.95
N LEU A 22 15.51 2.61 -9.78
CA LEU A 22 16.71 1.78 -9.66
C LEU A 22 16.45 0.27 -9.80
N ARG A 23 15.21 -0.17 -9.64
CA ARG A 23 14.75 -1.57 -9.74
C ARG A 23 15.54 -2.57 -8.88
N GLN A 24 16.23 -2.05 -7.85
CA GLN A 24 16.96 -2.88 -6.90
C GLN A 24 16.02 -3.73 -6.04
N GLY A 25 14.83 -3.21 -5.79
CA GLY A 25 13.77 -3.91 -5.09
C GLY A 25 12.50 -3.06 -5.02
N SER A 26 11.36 -3.74 -4.86
CA SER A 26 10.07 -3.11 -4.57
C SER A 26 9.70 -3.32 -3.11
N MET A 27 9.42 -2.25 -2.42
CA MET A 27 8.88 -2.26 -1.06
C MET A 27 7.37 -2.10 -1.12
N LEU A 28 6.62 -3.15 -0.78
CA LEU A 28 5.17 -3.12 -0.78
C LEU A 28 4.65 -2.78 0.61
N ASP A 29 3.72 -1.84 0.67
CA ASP A 29 3.04 -1.49 1.90
C ASP A 29 1.68 -0.82 1.62
N ALA A 30 0.85 -0.69 2.65
CA ALA A 30 -0.46 -0.07 2.57
C ALA A 30 -0.70 0.92 3.71
N THR A 31 -1.44 1.97 3.42
CA THR A 31 -1.86 2.91 4.44
C THR A 31 -3.35 3.17 4.38
N VAL A 32 -3.99 3.16 5.56
CA VAL A 32 -5.40 3.53 5.68
C VAL A 32 -5.53 5.05 5.66
N ILE A 33 -6.46 5.55 4.85
CA ILE A 33 -6.80 6.95 4.71
C ILE A 33 -8.28 7.08 5.08
N ALA A 34 -8.57 7.87 6.12
CA ALA A 34 -9.96 8.10 6.51
C ALA A 34 -10.72 8.86 5.42
N THR A 35 -12.01 8.54 5.23
CA THR A 35 -12.88 9.42 4.43
C THR A 35 -13.34 10.62 5.26
N GLY A 36 -13.55 11.76 4.60
CA GLY A 36 -14.21 12.94 5.19
C GLY A 36 -15.74 12.80 5.28
N ALA A 37 -16.29 11.72 4.74
CA ALA A 37 -17.71 11.43 4.84
C ALA A 37 -18.10 10.99 6.26
N ALA A 38 -19.33 11.29 6.66
CA ALA A 38 -19.88 10.85 7.94
C ALA A 38 -19.82 9.32 8.04
N ARG A 39 -19.44 8.83 9.21
CA ARG A 39 -19.47 7.39 9.49
C ARG A 39 -20.90 6.91 9.57
N PRO A 40 -21.27 5.81 8.92
CA PRO A 40 -22.56 5.20 9.17
C PRO A 40 -22.64 4.79 10.65
N HIS A 41 -23.73 5.17 11.30
CA HIS A 41 -24.03 4.67 12.63
C HIS A 41 -24.54 3.24 12.51
N PHE A 42 -24.02 2.33 13.32
CA PHE A 42 -24.64 1.03 13.46
C PHE A 42 -25.97 1.27 14.19
N ALA A 43 -27.07 0.95 13.50
CA ALA A 43 -28.40 1.02 14.14
C ALA A 43 -28.40 0.11 15.37
N GLU A 44 -29.01 0.58 16.46
CA GLU A 44 -29.42 -0.30 17.54
C GLU A 44 -30.36 -1.36 16.96
N LYS A 45 -30.34 -2.58 17.54
CA LYS A 45 -31.15 -3.71 17.05
C LYS A 45 -32.58 -3.26 16.80
N GLY A 46 -33.02 -3.27 15.54
CA GLY A 46 -34.40 -2.94 15.14
C GLY A 46 -34.61 -1.66 14.35
N HIS A 47 -33.60 -0.84 14.09
CA HIS A 47 -33.69 0.34 13.25
C HIS A 47 -33.02 0.14 11.90
N GLU A 48 -33.61 0.65 10.82
CA GLU A 48 -32.97 0.64 9.49
C GLU A 48 -31.64 1.41 9.56
N GLN A 49 -30.60 0.79 9.00
CA GLN A 49 -29.28 1.39 8.94
C GLN A 49 -29.33 2.61 8.01
N ALA A 50 -29.03 3.78 8.53
CA ALA A 50 -28.92 4.97 7.69
C ALA A 50 -27.92 4.72 6.55
N ALA A 51 -28.32 5.06 5.32
CA ALA A 51 -27.48 4.88 4.15
C ALA A 51 -26.12 5.57 4.36
N ALA A 52 -25.03 4.85 4.09
CA ALA A 52 -23.69 5.40 4.21
C ALA A 52 -23.53 6.60 3.27
N SER A 53 -23.02 7.71 3.77
CA SER A 53 -22.76 8.90 2.95
C SER A 53 -21.65 8.69 1.91
N ASP A 54 -20.86 7.63 2.07
CA ASP A 54 -19.85 7.15 1.11
C ASP A 54 -19.94 5.62 1.03
N PRO A 55 -20.72 5.05 0.10
CA PRO A 55 -21.02 3.62 0.03
C PRO A 55 -19.79 2.78 -0.34
N ASP A 56 -18.78 3.39 -0.98
CA ASP A 56 -17.55 2.68 -1.38
C ASP A 56 -16.51 2.65 -0.25
N ALA A 57 -16.66 3.46 0.79
CA ALA A 57 -15.78 3.43 1.96
C ALA A 57 -16.12 2.25 2.88
N ALA A 58 -15.12 1.72 3.57
CA ALA A 58 -15.32 0.57 4.45
C ALA A 58 -14.60 0.74 5.78
N PHE A 59 -15.08 0.02 6.80
CA PHE A 59 -14.44 -0.06 8.09
C PHE A 59 -13.24 -1.04 8.07
N THR A 60 -12.16 -0.64 8.73
CA THR A 60 -11.04 -1.52 9.03
C THR A 60 -10.54 -1.30 10.45
N ARG A 61 -10.03 -2.37 11.08
CA ARG A 61 -9.34 -2.27 12.36
C ARG A 61 -7.85 -2.21 12.13
N ARG A 62 -7.17 -1.25 12.76
CA ARG A 62 -5.72 -1.19 12.75
C ARG A 62 -5.19 -2.06 13.88
N GLN A 63 -4.28 -2.96 13.57
CA GLN A 63 -3.62 -3.78 14.58
C GLN A 63 -2.91 -2.89 15.61
N GLY A 64 -3.12 -3.16 16.92
CA GLY A 64 -2.50 -2.40 18.01
C GLY A 64 -3.10 -1.02 18.29
N LYS A 65 -4.22 -0.63 17.65
CA LYS A 65 -4.96 0.61 17.96
C LYS A 65 -6.39 0.32 18.36
N SER A 66 -6.89 1.03 19.35
CA SER A 66 -8.30 1.01 19.69
C SER A 66 -9.12 1.72 18.61
N GLY A 67 -10.31 1.16 18.32
CA GLY A 67 -11.25 1.73 17.35
C GLY A 67 -11.04 1.24 15.92
N SER A 68 -11.99 1.60 15.06
CA SER A 68 -12.00 1.32 13.62
C SER A 68 -11.79 2.61 12.82
N ALA A 69 -11.13 2.50 11.68
CA ALA A 69 -11.06 3.56 10.69
C ALA A 69 -12.10 3.27 9.59
N TYR A 70 -12.79 4.32 9.11
CA TYR A 70 -13.72 4.26 8.00
C TYR A 70 -13.13 5.03 6.81
N GLY A 71 -12.97 4.40 5.66
CA GLY A 71 -12.37 5.04 4.49
C GLY A 71 -11.80 4.05 3.49
N TYR A 72 -10.60 4.36 3.02
CA TYR A 72 -9.91 3.67 1.93
C TYR A 72 -8.51 3.22 2.34
N LYS A 73 -7.90 2.35 1.54
CA LYS A 73 -6.46 2.04 1.60
C LYS A 73 -5.77 2.48 0.31
N ALA A 74 -4.60 3.06 0.46
CA ALA A 74 -3.64 3.20 -0.62
C ALA A 74 -2.54 2.16 -0.42
N HIS A 75 -2.42 1.24 -1.38
CA HIS A 75 -1.37 0.24 -1.48
C HIS A 75 -0.33 0.76 -2.46
N VAL A 76 0.93 0.70 -2.11
CA VAL A 76 2.02 1.25 -2.93
C VAL A 76 3.15 0.25 -3.11
N GLY A 77 3.75 0.28 -4.30
CA GLY A 77 5.06 -0.28 -4.58
C GLY A 77 6.07 0.87 -4.66
N VAL A 78 7.03 0.88 -3.75
CA VAL A 78 8.07 1.92 -3.66
C VAL A 78 9.40 1.33 -4.09
N ASP A 79 10.10 1.98 -5.00
CA ASP A 79 11.42 1.56 -5.44
C ASP A 79 12.46 1.67 -4.33
N GLU A 80 13.22 0.59 -4.12
CA GLU A 80 14.31 0.56 -3.13
C GLU A 80 15.48 1.42 -3.64
N GLY A 81 15.84 2.41 -2.87
CA GLY A 81 16.93 3.34 -3.16
C GLY A 81 16.43 4.72 -3.60
N SER A 82 15.67 4.83 -4.67
CA SER A 82 15.09 6.11 -5.09
C SER A 82 13.96 6.57 -4.18
N GLY A 83 13.17 5.62 -3.64
CA GLY A 83 11.97 5.90 -2.85
C GLY A 83 10.81 6.46 -3.68
N LEU A 84 10.87 6.36 -5.00
CA LEU A 84 9.78 6.71 -5.92
C LEU A 84 8.66 5.68 -5.82
N ILE A 85 7.42 6.14 -5.91
CA ILE A 85 6.25 5.28 -5.94
C ILE A 85 5.95 4.96 -7.40
N TRP A 86 6.13 3.73 -7.83
CA TRP A 86 5.95 3.30 -9.21
C TRP A 86 4.71 2.41 -9.42
N ARG A 87 4.08 1.95 -8.35
CA ARG A 87 2.78 1.26 -8.39
C ARG A 87 1.90 1.78 -7.26
N VAL A 88 0.64 1.98 -7.57
CA VAL A 88 -0.36 2.39 -6.59
C VAL A 88 -1.72 1.79 -6.91
N VAL A 89 -2.36 1.23 -5.90
CA VAL A 89 -3.73 0.72 -5.97
C VAL A 89 -4.53 1.29 -4.80
N THR A 90 -5.73 1.77 -5.07
CA THR A 90 -6.66 2.28 -4.04
C THR A 90 -7.84 1.34 -3.92
N THR A 91 -8.16 0.95 -2.70
CA THR A 91 -9.28 0.04 -2.39
C THR A 91 -10.11 0.57 -1.23
N PRO A 92 -11.34 0.07 -1.01
CA PRO A 92 -12.01 0.19 0.29
C PRO A 92 -11.11 -0.33 1.41
N ALA A 93 -11.24 0.24 2.62
CA ALA A 93 -10.28 -0.05 3.70
C ALA A 93 -10.35 -1.48 4.25
N ASN A 94 -11.43 -2.23 4.01
CA ASN A 94 -11.59 -3.62 4.44
C ASN A 94 -10.86 -4.64 3.55
N ILE A 95 -10.42 -4.25 2.36
CA ILE A 95 -9.70 -5.17 1.46
C ILE A 95 -8.35 -5.54 2.06
N ASN A 96 -8.05 -6.83 2.09
CA ASN A 96 -6.80 -7.33 2.62
C ASN A 96 -5.64 -6.99 1.68
N ASP A 97 -4.50 -6.58 2.25
CA ASP A 97 -3.32 -6.15 1.50
C ASP A 97 -2.77 -7.25 0.59
N THR A 98 -2.97 -8.51 0.95
CA THR A 98 -2.55 -9.66 0.15
C THR A 98 -3.30 -9.79 -1.19
N VAL A 99 -4.53 -9.25 -1.27
CA VAL A 99 -5.37 -9.36 -2.48
C VAL A 99 -4.76 -8.58 -3.66
N VAL A 100 -4.24 -7.40 -3.37
CA VAL A 100 -3.70 -6.47 -4.39
C VAL A 100 -2.17 -6.52 -4.51
N ALA A 101 -1.52 -7.41 -3.76
CA ALA A 101 -0.06 -7.44 -3.70
C ALA A 101 0.60 -7.73 -5.05
N ASP A 102 -0.03 -8.58 -5.87
CA ASP A 102 0.53 -8.96 -7.16
C ASP A 102 0.40 -7.83 -8.20
N ASP A 103 -0.58 -6.92 -8.04
CA ASP A 103 -0.74 -5.72 -8.86
C ASP A 103 0.35 -4.66 -8.58
N LEU A 104 1.02 -4.78 -7.42
CA LEU A 104 2.12 -3.89 -7.01
C LEU A 104 3.50 -4.41 -7.45
N ILE A 105 3.56 -5.61 -8.03
CA ILE A 105 4.79 -6.26 -8.47
C ILE A 105 4.90 -6.12 -9.98
N SER A 106 5.91 -5.40 -10.45
CA SER A 106 6.16 -5.17 -11.87
C SER A 106 6.70 -6.42 -12.57
N GLY A 107 7.63 -7.11 -11.92
CA GLY A 107 8.19 -8.35 -12.40
C GLY A 107 9.59 -8.27 -12.97
N ASP A 108 10.15 -7.10 -13.01
CA ASP A 108 11.52 -6.81 -13.44
C ASP A 108 12.42 -6.31 -12.29
N GLU A 109 11.86 -6.19 -11.08
CA GLU A 109 12.63 -5.88 -9.88
C GLU A 109 13.51 -7.04 -9.40
N ARG A 110 14.67 -6.73 -8.83
CA ARG A 110 15.58 -7.74 -8.29
C ARG A 110 15.05 -8.41 -7.01
N ALA A 111 14.22 -7.72 -6.24
CA ALA A 111 13.67 -8.23 -5.00
C ALA A 111 12.30 -7.60 -4.69
N VAL A 112 11.45 -8.33 -3.97
CA VAL A 112 10.19 -7.81 -3.41
C VAL A 112 10.24 -7.92 -1.90
N MET A 113 10.06 -6.80 -1.22
CA MET A 113 10.05 -6.67 0.24
C MET A 113 8.68 -6.24 0.72
N ALA A 114 8.12 -6.95 1.68
CA ALA A 114 6.89 -6.59 2.34
C ALA A 114 6.79 -7.20 3.73
N ASP A 115 5.77 -6.78 4.49
CA ASP A 115 5.50 -7.39 5.77
C ASP A 115 4.95 -8.82 5.61
N SER A 116 4.71 -9.45 6.74
CA SER A 116 4.25 -10.83 6.77
C SER A 116 2.81 -11.02 6.29
N ALA A 117 2.00 -9.95 6.18
CA ALA A 117 0.65 -10.00 5.62
C ALA A 117 0.66 -10.34 4.13
N TYR A 118 1.71 -9.93 3.44
CA TYR A 118 1.89 -10.18 2.01
C TYR A 118 2.45 -11.58 1.69
N HIS A 119 2.91 -12.32 2.69
CA HIS A 119 3.52 -13.62 2.45
C HIS A 119 2.50 -14.71 2.20
N THR A 120 2.57 -15.32 1.01
CA THR A 120 1.93 -16.58 0.66
C THR A 120 2.94 -17.52 0.01
N HIS A 121 2.74 -18.84 0.16
CA HIS A 121 3.60 -19.83 -0.50
C HIS A 121 3.50 -19.75 -2.03
N ALA A 122 2.30 -19.43 -2.56
CA ALA A 122 2.08 -19.24 -3.99
C ALA A 122 2.90 -18.07 -4.52
N ARG A 123 2.83 -16.90 -3.87
CA ARG A 123 3.60 -15.70 -4.24
C ARG A 123 5.11 -15.94 -4.13
N GLN A 124 5.55 -16.62 -3.08
CA GLN A 124 6.95 -16.98 -2.95
C GLN A 124 7.44 -17.85 -4.12
N ARG A 125 6.65 -18.84 -4.55
CA ARG A 125 6.99 -19.68 -5.71
C ARG A 125 7.00 -18.87 -7.01
N ALA A 126 5.98 -18.02 -7.21
CA ALA A 126 5.87 -17.17 -8.39
C ALA A 126 7.07 -16.20 -8.52
N LEU A 127 7.46 -15.54 -7.44
CA LEU A 127 8.64 -14.68 -7.42
C LEU A 127 9.92 -15.46 -7.73
N LYS A 128 10.09 -16.65 -7.13
CA LYS A 128 11.25 -17.50 -7.38
C LYS A 128 11.31 -17.95 -8.86
N ALA A 129 10.18 -18.32 -9.45
CA ALA A 129 10.10 -18.72 -10.85
C ALA A 129 10.50 -17.59 -11.81
N ARG A 130 10.29 -16.33 -11.41
CA ARG A 130 10.69 -15.11 -12.15
C ARG A 130 12.12 -14.64 -11.84
N GLY A 131 12.88 -15.37 -11.00
CA GLY A 131 14.22 -14.97 -10.57
C GLY A 131 14.24 -13.83 -9.55
N ILE A 132 13.08 -13.40 -9.04
CA ILE A 132 12.95 -12.29 -8.09
C ILE A 132 13.20 -12.78 -6.66
N LYS A 133 14.06 -12.08 -5.91
CA LYS A 133 14.35 -12.43 -4.51
C LYS A 133 13.14 -12.11 -3.63
N CYS A 134 12.50 -13.15 -3.09
CA CYS A 134 11.38 -13.01 -2.16
C CYS A 134 11.89 -12.61 -0.78
N ARG A 135 11.72 -11.34 -0.40
CA ARG A 135 12.05 -10.77 0.91
C ARG A 135 10.79 -10.40 1.70
N LEU A 136 9.77 -11.23 1.60
CA LEU A 136 8.54 -11.11 2.40
C LEU A 136 8.82 -11.64 3.80
N MET A 137 8.47 -10.87 4.82
CA MET A 137 8.64 -11.28 6.23
C MET A 137 7.86 -12.54 6.52
N ARG A 138 8.33 -13.34 7.46
CA ARG A 138 7.72 -14.60 7.86
C ARG A 138 6.87 -14.44 9.11
N ARG A 139 5.75 -15.18 9.19
CA ARG A 139 4.93 -15.30 10.40
C ARG A 139 5.22 -16.60 11.11
N PRO A 140 5.08 -16.63 12.44
CA PRO A 140 4.85 -17.88 13.15
C PRO A 140 3.63 -18.60 12.58
N ASN A 141 3.60 -19.90 12.67
CA ASN A 141 2.43 -20.69 12.30
C ASN A 141 1.91 -21.48 13.53
N LYS A 142 0.76 -22.15 13.39
CA LYS A 142 0.13 -22.89 14.50
C LYS A 142 1.06 -23.98 15.08
N HIS A 143 1.92 -24.55 14.26
CA HIS A 143 2.84 -25.64 14.65
C HIS A 143 4.20 -25.13 15.10
N GLN A 144 4.54 -23.86 14.77
CA GLN A 144 5.76 -23.17 15.17
C GLN A 144 5.40 -21.77 15.68
N PRO A 145 4.97 -21.67 16.95
CA PRO A 145 4.53 -20.39 17.54
C PRO A 145 5.67 -19.38 17.68
N ASP A 146 6.93 -19.84 17.63
CA ASP A 146 8.09 -18.97 17.60
C ASP A 146 8.93 -19.18 16.33
N LEU A 147 9.44 -18.07 15.77
CA LEU A 147 10.31 -18.11 14.60
C LEU A 147 11.73 -18.51 15.01
N ALA A 148 12.34 -19.38 14.23
CA ALA A 148 13.76 -19.70 14.38
C ALA A 148 14.62 -18.40 14.39
N PRO A 149 15.75 -18.36 15.12
CA PRO A 149 16.60 -17.17 15.24
C PRO A 149 17.01 -16.56 13.89
N ARG A 150 17.30 -17.41 12.90
CA ARG A 150 17.61 -17.00 11.52
C ARG A 150 16.47 -16.25 10.85
N LEU A 151 15.22 -16.67 11.05
CA LEU A 151 14.05 -16.02 10.49
C LEU A 151 13.72 -14.71 11.23
N LYS A 152 13.95 -14.64 12.54
CA LYS A 152 13.85 -13.40 13.30
C LYS A 152 14.85 -12.36 12.80
N LEU A 153 16.10 -12.77 12.55
CA LEU A 153 17.12 -11.90 11.97
C LEU A 153 16.72 -11.44 10.55
N PHE A 154 16.26 -12.36 9.71
CA PHE A 154 15.75 -12.05 8.38
C PHE A 154 14.64 -10.99 8.44
N ASN A 155 13.62 -11.19 9.28
CA ASN A 155 12.53 -10.23 9.45
C ASN A 155 13.03 -8.86 9.91
N ARG A 156 13.99 -8.82 10.85
CA ARG A 156 14.59 -7.57 11.33
C ARG A 156 15.30 -6.81 10.20
N LEU A 157 16.06 -7.50 9.36
CA LEU A 157 16.75 -6.89 8.22
C LEU A 157 15.76 -6.32 7.19
N ILE A 158 14.66 -7.04 6.90
CA ILE A 158 13.64 -6.57 6.00
C ILE A 158 12.90 -5.36 6.59
N ALA A 159 12.52 -5.41 7.88
CA ALA A 159 11.86 -4.30 8.56
C ALA A 159 12.69 -3.00 8.50
N ARG A 160 14.01 -3.09 8.72
CA ARG A 160 14.91 -1.92 8.62
C ARG A 160 14.90 -1.28 7.23
N ARG A 161 14.90 -2.08 6.16
CA ARG A 161 14.80 -1.56 4.78
C ARG A 161 13.45 -0.94 4.49
N ARG A 162 12.36 -1.56 4.96
CA ARG A 162 11.00 -1.07 4.79
C ARG A 162 10.69 0.23 5.54
N ALA A 163 11.47 0.61 6.53
CA ALA A 163 11.28 1.89 7.24
C ALA A 163 11.24 3.11 6.30
N ALA A 164 11.86 3.03 5.12
CA ALA A 164 11.78 4.06 4.10
C ALA A 164 10.36 4.30 3.58
N VAL A 165 9.52 3.24 3.49
CA VAL A 165 8.11 3.38 3.07
C VAL A 165 7.28 4.13 4.09
N GLU A 166 7.58 3.96 5.38
CA GLU A 166 6.91 4.70 6.46
C GLU A 166 7.16 6.22 6.32
N THR A 167 8.37 6.61 5.94
CA THR A 167 8.72 8.00 5.63
C THR A 167 7.94 8.52 4.41
N THR A 168 7.77 7.68 3.38
CA THR A 168 6.95 7.99 2.22
C THR A 168 5.49 8.28 2.63
N PHE A 169 4.89 7.40 3.40
CA PHE A 169 3.52 7.61 3.90
C PHE A 169 3.40 8.82 4.83
N ALA A 170 4.39 9.05 5.68
CA ALA A 170 4.40 10.23 6.54
C ALA A 170 4.43 11.53 5.72
N THR A 171 5.21 11.56 4.64
CA THR A 171 5.27 12.70 3.72
C THR A 171 3.94 12.91 3.01
N LEU A 172 3.35 11.86 2.43
CA LEU A 172 2.05 11.93 1.76
C LEU A 172 0.96 12.44 2.71
N LYS A 173 0.91 11.94 3.95
CA LYS A 173 -0.13 12.32 4.92
C LYS A 173 0.07 13.70 5.51
N ARG A 174 1.29 14.04 5.91
CA ARG A 174 1.57 15.27 6.67
C ARG A 174 1.82 16.48 5.77
N ARG A 175 2.48 16.29 4.63
CA ARG A 175 2.92 17.37 3.75
C ARG A 175 2.11 17.52 2.46
N MET A 176 1.37 16.46 2.07
CA MET A 176 0.65 16.42 0.80
C MET A 176 -0.85 16.19 0.98
N ALA A 177 -1.38 16.42 2.18
CA ALA A 177 -2.79 16.37 2.54
C ALA A 177 -3.50 15.02 2.25
N LEU A 178 -2.76 13.91 2.15
CA LEU A 178 -3.34 12.57 1.98
C LEU A 178 -3.75 11.93 3.33
N GLY A 179 -3.95 12.71 4.38
CA GLY A 179 -4.45 12.22 5.66
C GLY A 179 -5.93 11.85 5.63
N THR A 180 -6.68 12.50 4.72
CA THR A 180 -8.14 12.30 4.57
C THR A 180 -8.51 12.35 3.09
N ILE A 181 -9.37 11.42 2.65
CA ILE A 181 -10.03 11.48 1.35
C ILE A 181 -11.18 12.50 1.45
N ARG A 182 -11.12 13.54 0.63
CA ARG A 182 -12.08 14.65 0.64
C ARG A 182 -13.31 14.39 -0.23
N TYR A 183 -13.23 13.45 -1.13
CA TYR A 183 -14.28 13.13 -2.10
C TYR A 183 -15.00 11.84 -1.72
N ARG A 184 -16.21 11.67 -2.24
CA ARG A 184 -17.02 10.47 -2.06
C ARG A 184 -16.88 9.54 -3.26
N GLY A 185 -16.81 8.24 -2.99
CA GLY A 185 -16.73 7.19 -3.99
C GLY A 185 -15.29 6.81 -4.35
N LEU A 186 -15.08 5.53 -4.66
CA LEU A 186 -13.77 4.93 -4.91
C LEU A 186 -13.03 5.59 -6.09
N ALA A 187 -13.74 5.94 -7.15
CA ALA A 187 -13.14 6.57 -8.33
C ALA A 187 -12.47 7.91 -7.99
N LYS A 188 -13.13 8.74 -7.20
CA LYS A 188 -12.59 10.03 -6.76
C LYS A 188 -11.53 9.89 -5.68
N ALA A 189 -11.67 8.90 -4.79
CA ALA A 189 -10.63 8.56 -3.82
C ALA A 189 -9.35 8.13 -4.54
N ARG A 190 -9.45 7.26 -5.57
CA ARG A 190 -8.35 6.87 -6.45
C ARG A 190 -7.69 8.08 -7.11
N ALA A 191 -8.48 9.00 -7.67
CA ALA A 191 -7.97 10.21 -8.29
C ALA A 191 -7.17 11.08 -7.31
N GLN A 192 -7.67 11.27 -6.08
CA GLN A 192 -6.94 12.02 -5.04
C GLN A 192 -5.63 11.34 -4.66
N VAL A 193 -5.63 10.01 -4.45
CA VAL A 193 -4.41 9.25 -4.14
C VAL A 193 -3.40 9.40 -5.27
N LEU A 194 -3.83 9.21 -6.51
CA LEU A 194 -2.96 9.24 -7.68
C LEU A 194 -2.32 10.61 -7.91
N LEU A 195 -3.10 11.70 -7.77
CA LEU A 195 -2.57 13.07 -7.83
C LEU A 195 -1.49 13.33 -6.76
N ASN A 196 -1.72 12.83 -5.54
CA ASN A 196 -0.72 12.94 -4.46
C ASN A 196 0.56 12.16 -4.77
N VAL A 197 0.44 10.97 -5.37
CA VAL A 197 1.59 10.15 -5.76
C VAL A 197 2.37 10.81 -6.90
N ILE A 198 1.68 11.34 -7.91
CA ILE A 198 2.31 12.11 -9.01
C ILE A 198 3.10 13.29 -8.44
N ALA A 199 2.45 14.12 -7.60
CA ALA A 199 3.10 15.28 -7.00
C ALA A 199 4.28 14.89 -6.09
N PHE A 200 4.17 13.76 -5.35
CA PHE A 200 5.25 13.22 -4.54
C PHE A 200 6.46 12.84 -5.40
N ASN A 201 6.23 12.09 -6.48
CA ASN A 201 7.30 11.66 -7.38
C ASN A 201 7.96 12.87 -8.08
N MET A 202 7.16 13.81 -8.57
CA MET A 202 7.69 15.04 -9.18
C MET A 202 8.57 15.84 -8.21
N LYS A 203 8.09 16.02 -6.96
CA LYS A 203 8.87 16.72 -5.92
C LYS A 203 10.16 15.98 -5.54
N ARG A 204 10.17 14.66 -5.67
CA ARG A 204 11.34 13.86 -5.37
C ARG A 204 12.34 13.83 -6.52
N TRP A 205 11.87 14.08 -7.74
CA TRP A 205 12.69 14.20 -8.94
C TRP A 205 13.39 15.58 -9.03
N ALA A 206 12.68 16.66 -8.64
CA ALA A 206 13.22 18.03 -8.59
C ALA A 206 14.26 18.22 -7.46
#